data_0d794249938c985b1b932b63db2f9cc4
#
_entry.id   0d794249938c985b1b932b63db2f9cc4
#
_cell.length_a   1.000
_cell.length_b   1.000
_cell.length_c   1.000
_cell.angle_alpha   90.00
_cell.angle_beta   90.00
_cell.angle_gamma   90.00
#
_symmetry.space_group_name_H-M   'P 1'
#
loop_
_entity.id
_entity.type
_entity.pdbx_description
1 polymer ?
#
loop_
_entity_poly.entity_id
_entity_poly.type
_entity_poly.pdbx_seq_one_letter_code
_entity_poly.pdbx_strand_id
1 'polypeptide(L)'
;MKKNLYSLSVVAVTMLALSGSALAEGTNLDVNFTANIRETTCDMKLMGGTGSDTDQTLLIGNGGQVRLDDVKAGTANANFKIVIVECPASLTSLKATVKGSQSGYLLSGLVNQKPKADGGADFSAVEIARASAPEAPFIINSDDDAKRLVWSATEIQNKEVSLVATMRETRT
;
A
#
# COMPACT_ATOMS: atom_id res chain seq x y z
N MET A 1 30.98 -7.37 55.31
CA MET A 1 32.23 -7.16 54.57
C MET A 1 32.13 -7.79 53.19
N LYS A 2 32.61 -7.12 52.19
CA LYS A 2 32.78 -7.41 50.75
C LYS A 2 31.68 -6.80 49.86
N LYS A 3 32.09 -5.65 49.32
CA LYS A 3 31.51 -4.90 48.24
C LYS A 3 31.80 -5.60 46.91
N ASN A 4 30.84 -5.79 46.06
CA ASN A 4 31.07 -6.14 44.66
C ASN A 4 30.56 -5.01 43.78
N LEU A 5 31.51 -4.34 43.15
CA LEU A 5 31.28 -3.39 42.05
C LEU A 5 30.92 -4.18 40.80
N TYR A 6 29.79 -3.87 40.20
CA TYR A 6 29.49 -4.30 38.84
C TYR A 6 29.84 -3.17 37.86
N SER A 7 30.82 -3.48 37.03
CA SER A 7 31.28 -2.65 35.94
C SER A 7 30.21 -2.65 34.82
N LEU A 8 29.66 -1.47 34.51
CA LEU A 8 28.84 -1.26 33.31
C LEU A 8 29.76 -1.11 32.10
N SER A 9 29.74 -2.09 31.22
CA SER A 9 30.34 -1.97 29.89
C SER A 9 29.36 -1.32 28.94
N VAL A 10 29.58 -0.07 28.60
CA VAL A 10 28.89 0.62 27.52
C VAL A 10 29.50 0.18 26.20
N VAL A 11 28.77 -0.63 25.42
CA VAL A 11 29.14 -0.95 24.04
C VAL A 11 28.56 0.12 23.16
N ALA A 12 29.40 1.03 22.71
CA ALA A 12 29.06 2.00 21.67
C ALA A 12 29.12 1.29 20.31
N VAL A 13 27.96 1.00 19.72
CA VAL A 13 27.86 0.54 18.33
C VAL A 13 27.92 1.76 17.42
N THR A 14 29.08 2.00 16.84
CA THR A 14 29.23 2.97 15.74
C THR A 14 28.67 2.37 14.46
N MET A 15 27.47 2.82 14.05
CA MET A 15 26.96 2.55 12.69
C MET A 15 27.70 3.44 11.69
N LEU A 16 28.53 2.82 10.88
CA LEU A 16 29.06 3.45 9.67
C LEU A 16 27.88 3.61 8.67
N ALA A 17 27.46 4.83 8.47
CA ALA A 17 26.60 5.18 7.36
C ALA A 17 27.39 5.06 6.05
N LEU A 18 27.21 3.99 5.30
CA LEU A 18 27.60 3.90 3.91
C LEU A 18 26.61 4.72 3.09
N SER A 19 27.01 5.96 2.78
CA SER A 19 26.33 6.79 1.79
C SER A 19 26.59 6.21 0.38
N GLY A 20 25.76 5.23 -0.01
CA GLY A 20 25.65 4.81 -1.39
C GLY A 20 24.94 5.89 -2.19
N SER A 21 25.61 6.46 -3.20
CA SER A 21 25.01 7.33 -4.20
C SER A 21 23.85 6.59 -4.88
N ALA A 22 22.63 6.94 -4.51
CA ALA A 22 21.44 6.48 -5.21
C ALA A 22 21.39 7.16 -6.57
N LEU A 23 21.74 6.43 -7.60
CA LEU A 23 21.33 6.73 -8.97
C LEU A 23 19.81 6.76 -8.97
N ALA A 24 19.22 7.86 -9.44
CA ALA A 24 17.78 8.01 -9.57
C ALA A 24 17.29 7.12 -10.73
N GLU A 25 17.19 5.83 -10.48
CA GLU A 25 16.47 4.89 -11.34
C GLU A 25 15.07 4.72 -10.78
N GLY A 26 14.10 5.17 -11.55
CA GLY A 26 12.68 4.86 -11.43
C GLY A 26 12.04 5.19 -10.07
N THR A 27 11.09 6.09 -10.03
CA THR A 27 10.22 6.32 -8.89
C THR A 27 9.48 5.04 -8.54
N ASN A 28 10.08 4.19 -7.73
CA ASN A 28 9.34 3.09 -7.08
C ASN A 28 8.40 3.72 -6.06
N LEU A 29 7.12 3.59 -6.31
CA LEU A 29 6.10 3.94 -5.34
C LEU A 29 5.89 2.72 -4.45
N ASP A 30 6.50 2.72 -3.27
CA ASP A 30 6.23 1.70 -2.25
C ASP A 30 4.88 2.01 -1.60
N VAL A 31 3.86 1.24 -1.97
CA VAL A 31 2.54 1.29 -1.33
C VAL A 31 2.47 0.15 -0.32
N ASN A 32 2.66 0.47 0.96
CA ASN A 32 2.47 -0.48 2.06
C ASN A 32 0.97 -0.57 2.40
N PHE A 33 0.39 -1.72 2.14
CA PHE A 33 -0.97 -2.04 2.56
C PHE A 33 -0.94 -2.72 3.93
N THR A 34 -1.48 -2.07 4.96
CA THR A 34 -1.75 -2.71 6.24
C THR A 34 -3.24 -3.00 6.34
N ALA A 35 -3.63 -4.27 6.27
CA ALA A 35 -4.99 -4.69 6.55
C ALA A 35 -5.16 -4.95 8.05
N ASN A 36 -5.92 -4.10 8.74
CA ASN A 36 -6.34 -4.36 10.11
C ASN A 36 -7.64 -5.16 10.08
N ILE A 37 -7.55 -6.45 10.35
CA ILE A 37 -8.70 -7.35 10.45
C ILE A 37 -9.09 -7.43 11.92
N ARG A 38 -10.28 -6.89 12.28
CA ARG A 38 -10.85 -7.07 13.62
C ARG A 38 -11.79 -8.27 13.62
N GLU A 39 -11.45 -9.23 14.48
CA GLU A 39 -12.32 -10.27 15.08
C GLU A 39 -13.18 -11.14 14.15
N THR A 40 -12.59 -11.87 13.33
CA THR A 40 -12.72 -13.28 12.92
C THR A 40 -11.61 -13.46 11.91
N THR A 41 -10.62 -14.23 12.26
CA THR A 41 -9.36 -14.32 11.53
C THR A 41 -9.58 -15.02 10.20
N CYS A 42 -9.80 -14.24 9.15
CA CYS A 42 -9.58 -14.72 7.80
C CYS A 42 -8.10 -14.63 7.48
N ASP A 43 -7.51 -15.73 7.05
CA ASP A 43 -6.20 -15.69 6.44
C ASP A 43 -6.32 -15.17 5.01
N MET A 44 -5.58 -14.12 4.71
CA MET A 44 -5.63 -13.45 3.42
C MET A 44 -4.24 -13.25 2.86
N LYS A 45 -4.14 -13.21 1.53
CA LYS A 45 -2.90 -12.90 0.84
C LYS A 45 -3.09 -11.88 -0.27
N LEU A 46 -2.03 -11.12 -0.53
CA LEU A 46 -1.91 -10.25 -1.70
C LEU A 46 -1.33 -11.04 -2.87
N MET A 47 -1.75 -10.71 -4.09
CA MET A 47 -1.22 -11.28 -5.33
C MET A 47 -1.17 -10.21 -6.42
N GLY A 48 -0.13 -10.23 -7.23
CA GLY A 48 0.02 -9.33 -8.38
C GLY A 48 1.27 -8.48 -8.35
N GLY A 49 1.93 -8.38 -7.19
CA GLY A 49 3.23 -7.77 -7.01
C GLY A 49 4.35 -8.78 -6.77
N THR A 50 5.47 -8.28 -6.28
CA THR A 50 6.62 -9.07 -5.81
C THR A 50 6.78 -8.89 -4.32
N GLY A 51 7.09 -9.96 -3.59
CA GLY A 51 7.24 -9.94 -2.13
C GLY A 51 6.59 -11.14 -1.46
N SER A 52 6.15 -10.95 -0.22
CA SER A 52 5.45 -11.98 0.56
C SER A 52 3.93 -11.92 0.36
N ASP A 53 3.21 -12.88 0.95
CA ASP A 53 1.74 -12.89 0.90
C ASP A 53 1.08 -11.66 1.58
N THR A 54 1.80 -10.99 2.47
CA THR A 54 1.30 -9.85 3.26
C THR A 54 1.98 -8.52 2.97
N ASP A 55 3.11 -8.57 2.24
CA ASP A 55 3.89 -7.38 1.90
C ASP A 55 4.38 -7.51 0.45
N GLN A 56 3.81 -6.69 -0.43
CA GLN A 56 4.10 -6.74 -1.86
C GLN A 56 4.43 -5.37 -2.42
N THR A 57 5.43 -5.35 -3.29
CA THR A 57 5.74 -4.22 -4.15
C THR A 57 5.01 -4.38 -5.46
N LEU A 58 4.17 -3.39 -5.79
CA LEU A 58 3.43 -3.32 -7.05
C LEU A 58 4.10 -2.32 -7.99
N LEU A 59 4.55 -2.79 -9.15
CA LEU A 59 5.15 -1.92 -10.16
C LEU A 59 4.06 -1.33 -11.06
N ILE A 60 3.90 0.00 -11.02
CA ILE A 60 2.99 0.73 -11.90
C ILE A 60 3.75 1.13 -13.17
N GLY A 61 3.11 0.97 -14.33
CA GLY A 61 3.70 1.27 -15.62
C GLY A 61 4.58 0.15 -16.17
N ASN A 62 5.38 0.46 -17.16
CA ASN A 62 6.26 -0.51 -17.82
C ASN A 62 7.56 -0.69 -17.01
N GLY A 63 7.65 -1.78 -16.25
CA GLY A 63 8.81 -2.06 -15.40
C GLY A 63 9.04 -1.01 -14.30
N GLY A 64 7.98 -0.38 -13.79
CA GLY A 64 8.05 0.67 -12.78
C GLY A 64 8.33 2.08 -13.35
N GLN A 65 8.45 2.21 -14.68
CA GLN A 65 8.59 3.50 -15.33
C GLN A 65 7.22 4.04 -15.77
N VAL A 66 6.91 5.25 -15.36
CA VAL A 66 5.64 5.92 -15.66
C VAL A 66 5.89 7.21 -16.41
N ARG A 67 5.21 7.37 -17.54
CA ARG A 67 5.25 8.63 -18.31
C ARG A 67 4.17 9.57 -17.77
N LEU A 68 4.45 10.86 -17.81
CA LEU A 68 3.47 11.87 -17.36
C LEU A 68 2.17 11.81 -18.18
N ASP A 69 2.28 11.53 -19.48
CA ASP A 69 1.11 11.40 -20.34
C ASP A 69 0.21 10.22 -19.92
N ASP A 70 0.80 9.11 -19.44
CA ASP A 70 0.05 7.96 -18.94
C ASP A 70 -0.64 8.27 -17.60
N VAL A 71 -0.01 9.09 -16.74
CA VAL A 71 -0.62 9.58 -15.50
C VAL A 71 -1.84 10.45 -15.82
N LYS A 72 -1.69 11.39 -16.75
CA LYS A 72 -2.79 12.27 -17.19
C LYS A 72 -3.93 11.51 -17.86
N ALA A 73 -3.60 10.50 -18.66
CA ALA A 73 -4.57 9.62 -19.30
C ALA A 73 -5.21 8.59 -18.33
N GLY A 74 -4.67 8.42 -17.11
CA GLY A 74 -5.12 7.41 -16.17
C GLY A 74 -4.74 5.97 -16.57
N THR A 75 -3.78 5.82 -17.48
CA THR A 75 -3.31 4.51 -17.96
C THR A 75 -2.11 3.97 -17.19
N ALA A 76 -1.49 4.80 -16.34
CA ALA A 76 -0.45 4.38 -15.41
C ALA A 76 -1.05 3.60 -14.26
N ASN A 77 -1.26 2.30 -14.44
CA ASN A 77 -1.90 1.44 -13.46
C ASN A 77 -1.22 0.08 -13.34
N ALA A 78 -1.58 -0.65 -12.28
CA ALA A 78 -1.21 -2.04 -12.07
C ALA A 78 -2.34 -2.78 -11.36
N ASN A 79 -2.61 -4.01 -11.79
CA ASN A 79 -3.63 -4.85 -11.18
C ASN A 79 -3.04 -5.72 -10.09
N PHE A 80 -3.82 -5.94 -9.03
CA PHE A 80 -3.50 -6.85 -7.95
C PHE A 80 -4.78 -7.47 -7.38
N LYS A 81 -4.64 -8.45 -6.51
CA LYS A 81 -5.77 -9.13 -5.88
C LYS A 81 -5.54 -9.28 -4.39
N ILE A 82 -6.64 -9.28 -3.64
CA ILE A 82 -6.69 -9.84 -2.29
C ILE A 82 -7.41 -11.16 -2.38
N VAL A 83 -6.77 -12.22 -1.85
CA VAL A 83 -7.29 -13.59 -1.90
C VAL A 83 -7.53 -14.10 -0.48
N ILE A 84 -8.70 -14.68 -0.25
CA ILE A 84 -9.04 -15.37 1.00
C ILE A 84 -8.41 -16.76 0.94
N VAL A 85 -7.50 -17.06 1.87
CA VAL A 85 -6.91 -18.39 2.03
C VAL A 85 -7.86 -19.26 2.84
N GLU A 86 -8.23 -18.76 4.04
CA GLU A 86 -9.16 -19.44 4.93
C GLU A 86 -9.99 -18.43 5.73
N CYS A 87 -11.28 -18.68 5.86
CA CYS A 87 -12.19 -17.90 6.69
C CYS A 87 -13.14 -18.83 7.46
N PRO A 88 -13.64 -18.42 8.63
CA PRO A 88 -14.68 -19.15 9.31
C PRO A 88 -15.95 -19.29 8.44
N ALA A 89 -16.60 -20.44 8.50
CA ALA A 89 -17.82 -20.70 7.74
C ALA A 89 -19.00 -19.74 8.10
N SER A 90 -18.91 -19.09 9.24
CA SER A 90 -19.89 -18.09 9.71
C SER A 90 -19.65 -16.67 9.13
N LEU A 91 -18.66 -16.48 8.26
CA LEU A 91 -18.37 -15.18 7.67
C LEU A 91 -19.52 -14.70 6.79
N THR A 92 -20.15 -13.60 7.18
CA THR A 92 -21.26 -12.99 6.43
C THR A 92 -20.87 -11.67 5.75
N SER A 93 -19.79 -11.03 6.21
CA SER A 93 -19.34 -9.74 5.69
C SER A 93 -17.83 -9.59 5.86
N LEU A 94 -17.19 -9.03 4.86
CA LEU A 94 -15.77 -8.71 4.88
C LEU A 94 -15.56 -7.29 4.38
N LYS A 95 -14.77 -6.50 5.10
CA LYS A 95 -14.52 -5.09 4.81
C LYS A 95 -13.03 -4.80 4.94
N ALA A 96 -12.52 -3.94 4.08
CA ALA A 96 -11.15 -3.46 4.17
C ALA A 96 -11.11 -1.94 3.97
N THR A 97 -10.24 -1.27 4.72
CA THR A 97 -9.96 0.16 4.60
C THR A 97 -8.57 0.34 4.02
N VAL A 98 -8.44 1.11 2.96
CA VAL A 98 -7.13 1.54 2.45
C VAL A 98 -6.57 2.59 3.39
N LYS A 99 -5.43 2.30 4.04
CA LYS A 99 -4.80 3.20 5.01
C LYS A 99 -3.46 3.70 4.50
N GLY A 100 -3.15 4.96 4.80
CA GLY A 100 -1.87 5.57 4.45
C GLY A 100 -1.91 7.09 4.50
N SER A 101 -0.87 7.74 3.97
CA SER A 101 -0.80 9.19 3.85
C SER A 101 -1.74 9.68 2.76
N GLN A 102 -2.84 10.31 3.15
CA GLN A 102 -3.86 10.82 2.23
C GLN A 102 -3.39 12.13 1.59
N SER A 103 -3.69 12.30 0.31
CA SER A 103 -3.47 13.58 -0.38
C SER A 103 -4.41 14.67 0.14
N GLY A 104 -3.88 15.88 0.33
CA GLY A 104 -4.70 17.05 0.65
C GLY A 104 -5.55 17.55 -0.52
N TYR A 105 -5.26 17.12 -1.75
CA TYR A 105 -5.96 17.53 -2.96
C TYR A 105 -6.89 16.44 -3.53
N LEU A 106 -6.64 15.19 -3.20
CA LEU A 106 -7.36 14.03 -3.71
C LEU A 106 -7.59 13.03 -2.57
N LEU A 107 -8.79 13.01 -2.00
CA LEU A 107 -9.09 12.20 -0.80
C LEU A 107 -8.97 10.68 -1.01
N SER A 108 -9.05 10.23 -2.26
CA SER A 108 -8.83 8.84 -2.68
C SER A 108 -7.36 8.51 -2.95
N GLY A 109 -6.48 9.52 -2.91
CA GLY A 109 -5.07 9.37 -3.28
C GLY A 109 -4.15 9.12 -2.10
N LEU A 110 -3.35 8.07 -2.21
CA LEU A 110 -2.17 7.81 -1.37
C LEU A 110 -0.98 8.58 -1.91
N VAL A 111 -0.41 9.46 -1.12
CA VAL A 111 0.79 10.21 -1.52
C VAL A 111 2.06 9.45 -1.16
N ASN A 112 3.13 9.79 -1.88
CA ASN A 112 4.47 9.27 -1.62
C ASN A 112 4.90 9.58 -0.19
N GLN A 113 5.41 8.59 0.53
CA GLN A 113 5.93 8.76 1.89
C GLN A 113 7.35 9.34 1.89
N LYS A 114 8.07 9.24 0.75
CA LYS A 114 9.39 9.84 0.62
C LYS A 114 9.25 11.36 0.44
N PRO A 115 9.86 12.19 1.32
CA PRO A 115 9.79 13.63 1.20
C PRO A 115 10.33 14.14 -0.13
N LYS A 116 9.77 15.23 -0.65
CA LYS A 116 10.25 15.90 -1.88
C LYS A 116 11.73 16.29 -1.78
N ALA A 117 12.16 16.75 -0.62
CA ALA A 117 13.57 17.13 -0.36
C ALA A 117 14.53 15.95 -0.59
N ASP A 118 14.05 14.72 -0.42
CA ASP A 118 14.82 13.49 -0.59
C ASP A 118 14.59 12.87 -1.99
N GLY A 119 13.98 13.61 -2.91
CA GLY A 119 13.68 13.18 -4.27
C GLY A 119 12.38 12.38 -4.41
N GLY A 120 11.46 12.50 -3.45
CA GLY A 120 10.11 11.95 -3.56
C GLY A 120 9.29 12.70 -4.62
N ALA A 121 8.39 11.98 -5.31
CA ALA A 121 7.47 12.59 -6.26
C ALA A 121 6.49 13.54 -5.53
N ASP A 122 6.21 14.69 -6.17
CA ASP A 122 5.23 15.67 -5.70
C ASP A 122 4.05 15.73 -6.68
N PHE A 123 2.89 16.20 -6.20
CA PHE A 123 1.67 16.33 -6.99
C PHE A 123 1.20 15.04 -7.69
N SER A 124 1.59 13.89 -7.16
CA SER A 124 1.13 12.59 -7.61
C SER A 124 0.61 11.76 -6.43
N ALA A 125 -0.37 10.93 -6.69
CA ALA A 125 -0.91 10.00 -5.72
C ALA A 125 -1.34 8.70 -6.42
N VAL A 126 -1.54 7.64 -5.65
CA VAL A 126 -2.08 6.39 -6.15
C VAL A 126 -3.49 6.20 -5.60
N GLU A 127 -4.43 5.98 -6.47
CA GLU A 127 -5.80 5.59 -6.15
C GLU A 127 -5.92 4.07 -6.22
N ILE A 128 -6.74 3.51 -5.32
CA ILE A 128 -7.09 2.09 -5.32
C ILE A 128 -8.58 1.97 -5.57
N ALA A 129 -8.93 1.14 -6.56
CA ALA A 129 -10.32 0.85 -6.91
C ALA A 129 -10.52 -0.65 -7.19
N ARG A 130 -11.77 -1.08 -7.33
CA ARG A 130 -12.03 -2.37 -7.96
C ARG A 130 -11.59 -2.35 -9.42
N ALA A 131 -10.99 -3.44 -9.90
CA ALA A 131 -10.64 -3.56 -11.31
C ALA A 131 -11.88 -3.49 -12.23
N SER A 132 -13.05 -3.87 -11.72
CA SER A 132 -14.35 -3.76 -12.42
C SER A 132 -14.95 -2.35 -12.41
N ALA A 133 -14.45 -1.43 -11.57
CA ALA A 133 -14.93 -0.06 -11.42
C ALA A 133 -13.76 0.89 -11.11
N PRO A 134 -12.81 1.07 -12.04
CA PRO A 134 -11.59 1.84 -11.80
C PRO A 134 -11.83 3.32 -11.55
N GLU A 135 -12.98 3.86 -11.97
CA GLU A 135 -13.36 5.26 -11.78
C GLU A 135 -14.09 5.50 -10.44
N ALA A 136 -14.20 4.48 -9.58
CA ALA A 136 -14.79 4.59 -8.26
C ALA A 136 -13.77 4.21 -7.17
N PRO A 137 -12.70 5.01 -6.97
CA PRO A 137 -11.65 4.71 -6.01
C PRO A 137 -12.14 4.81 -4.57
N PHE A 138 -11.54 4.02 -3.69
CA PHE A 138 -11.80 4.07 -2.26
C PHE A 138 -11.21 5.35 -1.64
N ILE A 139 -11.90 5.88 -0.63
CA ILE A 139 -11.38 7.01 0.13
C ILE A 139 -10.38 6.52 1.18
N ILE A 140 -9.22 7.14 1.19
CA ILE A 140 -8.13 6.77 2.11
C ILE A 140 -8.55 7.04 3.56
N ASN A 141 -8.22 6.10 4.45
CA ASN A 141 -8.52 6.13 5.88
C ASN A 141 -10.02 6.19 6.24
N SER A 142 -10.92 5.90 5.28
CA SER A 142 -12.37 5.92 5.53
C SER A 142 -12.85 4.58 6.10
N ASP A 143 -13.65 4.66 7.17
CA ASP A 143 -14.37 3.52 7.73
C ASP A 143 -15.86 3.50 7.29
N ASP A 144 -16.27 4.42 6.44
CA ASP A 144 -17.60 4.48 5.81
C ASP A 144 -17.73 3.39 4.73
N ASP A 145 -18.72 2.52 4.85
CA ASP A 145 -18.97 1.40 3.92
C ASP A 145 -19.21 1.85 2.47
N ALA A 146 -19.69 3.06 2.26
CA ALA A 146 -19.87 3.62 0.92
C ALA A 146 -18.55 4.08 0.28
N LYS A 147 -17.46 4.17 1.06
CA LYS A 147 -16.18 4.76 0.65
C LYS A 147 -15.00 3.80 0.77
N ARG A 148 -15.20 2.60 1.31
CA ARG A 148 -14.20 1.57 1.48
C ARG A 148 -14.55 0.29 0.73
N LEU A 149 -13.63 -0.65 0.70
CA LEU A 149 -13.90 -1.97 0.13
C LEU A 149 -14.84 -2.77 1.07
N VAL A 150 -16.06 -3.00 0.60
CA VAL A 150 -16.99 -3.98 1.19
C VAL A 150 -17.13 -5.11 0.19
N TRP A 151 -16.72 -6.31 0.56
CA TRP A 151 -16.76 -7.47 -0.31
C TRP A 151 -18.22 -7.86 -0.61
N SER A 152 -18.50 -8.09 -1.88
CA SER A 152 -19.79 -8.66 -2.30
C SER A 152 -19.87 -10.15 -1.95
N ALA A 153 -21.08 -10.69 -1.91
CA ALA A 153 -21.28 -12.12 -1.70
C ALA A 153 -20.54 -12.98 -2.76
N THR A 154 -20.50 -12.51 -4.00
CA THR A 154 -19.80 -13.18 -5.10
C THR A 154 -18.28 -13.16 -4.88
N GLU A 155 -17.70 -12.04 -4.44
CA GLU A 155 -16.27 -11.95 -4.15
C GLU A 155 -15.88 -12.87 -2.98
N ILE A 156 -16.73 -12.96 -1.94
CA ILE A 156 -16.54 -13.91 -0.81
C ILE A 156 -16.61 -15.36 -1.30
N GLN A 157 -17.58 -15.69 -2.15
CA GLN A 157 -17.71 -17.01 -2.75
C GLN A 157 -16.50 -17.38 -3.62
N ASN A 158 -16.04 -16.45 -4.44
CA ASN A 158 -14.88 -16.63 -5.32
C ASN A 158 -13.55 -16.56 -4.55
N LYS A 159 -13.61 -16.20 -3.25
CA LYS A 159 -12.46 -16.02 -2.37
C LYS A 159 -11.43 -15.00 -2.89
N GLU A 160 -11.84 -14.07 -3.75
CA GLU A 160 -10.93 -13.03 -4.26
C GLU A 160 -11.65 -11.74 -4.62
N VAL A 161 -10.92 -10.64 -4.52
CA VAL A 161 -11.30 -9.36 -5.10
C VAL A 161 -10.16 -8.83 -5.96
N SER A 162 -10.48 -8.47 -7.20
CA SER A 162 -9.54 -7.87 -8.13
C SER A 162 -9.55 -6.36 -7.97
N LEU A 163 -8.38 -5.79 -7.79
CA LEU A 163 -8.16 -4.36 -7.55
C LEU A 163 -7.19 -3.79 -8.58
N VAL A 164 -7.25 -2.49 -8.74
CA VAL A 164 -6.33 -1.71 -9.58
C VAL A 164 -5.77 -0.55 -8.78
N ALA A 165 -4.46 -0.36 -8.87
CA ALA A 165 -3.75 0.80 -8.39
C ALA A 165 -3.46 1.71 -9.59
N THR A 166 -3.94 2.95 -9.57
CA THR A 166 -3.78 3.90 -10.68
C THR A 166 -3.06 5.15 -10.17
N MET A 167 -1.97 5.53 -10.81
CA MET A 167 -1.30 6.80 -10.52
C MET A 167 -2.06 7.96 -11.13
N ARG A 168 -2.28 9.00 -10.33
CA ARG A 168 -3.00 10.23 -10.71
C ARG A 168 -2.19 11.47 -10.39
N GLU A 169 -2.38 12.51 -11.17
CA GLU A 169 -1.97 13.86 -10.84
C GLU A 169 -2.95 14.43 -9.78
N THR A 170 -2.42 15.05 -8.72
CA THR A 170 -3.25 15.56 -7.62
C THR A 170 -3.54 17.05 -7.73
N ARG A 171 -2.85 17.75 -8.63
CA ARG A 171 -2.99 19.18 -8.86
C ARG A 171 -2.84 19.45 -10.36
N THR A 172 -3.85 20.01 -10.96
CA THR A 172 -3.87 20.56 -12.32
C THR A 172 -3.56 22.05 -12.32
#